data_548033ae7dfbe53ee264be9cee54b52d
#
_entry.id   548033ae7dfbe53ee264be9cee54b52d
#
_cell.length_a   1.000
_cell.length_b   1.000
_cell.length_c   1.000
_cell.angle_alpha   90.00
_cell.angle_beta   90.00
_cell.angle_gamma   90.00
#
_symmetry.space_group_name_H-M   'P 1'
#
loop_
_entity.id
_entity.type
_entity.pdbx_description
1 polymer ?
#
loop_
_entity_poly.entity_id
_entity_poly.type
_entity_poly.pdbx_seq_one_letter_code
_entity_poly.pdbx_strand_id
1 'polypeptide(L)'
;RDLVRSRGLGDVYKRQMIYISFMELMPEALGMLSENFSPRMSNIYMLIAFFSGTSFIALIDFLIPEDENPHEIHRVEELSGQQRLHRTGILMALAISIHNFPEGLATFASALGNIDIAIPIVIAIAIHNIPEGIAVSVPIYQATGSHKKAFWYSLLSGMAEPVGALIGFLFLLPFWTPTIH
;
A
#
# COMPACT_ATOMS: atom_id res chain seq x y z
N ARG A 1 18.93 5.54 -21.65
CA ARG A 1 18.07 6.72 -21.36
C ARG A 1 16.79 6.33 -20.61
N ASP A 2 16.19 5.17 -20.89
CA ASP A 2 14.92 4.72 -20.30
C ASP A 2 15.07 4.23 -18.84
N LEU A 3 16.21 3.63 -18.49
CA LEU A 3 16.53 3.20 -17.11
C LEU A 3 16.67 4.36 -16.09
N VAL A 4 17.16 5.51 -16.54
CA VAL A 4 17.27 6.72 -15.68
C VAL A 4 15.87 7.30 -15.43
N ARG A 5 14.98 7.20 -16.43
CA ARG A 5 13.60 7.71 -16.33
C ARG A 5 12.74 6.86 -15.40
N SER A 6 12.90 5.52 -15.40
CA SER A 6 12.18 4.63 -14.49
C SER A 6 12.63 4.77 -13.03
N ARG A 7 13.95 4.96 -12.78
CA ARG A 7 14.46 5.24 -11.44
C ARG A 7 13.92 6.57 -10.89
N GLY A 8 13.84 7.61 -11.72
CA GLY A 8 13.30 8.91 -11.31
C GLY A 8 11.83 8.86 -10.90
N LEU A 9 10.99 8.06 -11.57
CA LEU A 9 9.58 7.88 -11.21
C LEU A 9 9.44 7.16 -9.86
N GLY A 10 10.15 6.04 -9.65
CA GLY A 10 10.12 5.32 -8.38
C GLY A 10 10.57 6.18 -7.19
N ASP A 11 11.58 7.02 -7.37
CA ASP A 11 12.04 7.94 -6.33
C ASP A 11 11.02 9.05 -6.02
N VAL A 12 10.27 9.52 -7.00
CA VAL A 12 9.18 10.50 -6.79
C VAL A 12 8.06 9.87 -5.96
N TYR A 13 7.63 8.66 -6.28
CA TYR A 13 6.57 7.95 -5.53
C TYR A 13 6.98 7.65 -4.08
N LYS A 14 8.21 7.17 -3.86
CA LYS A 14 8.73 6.95 -2.50
C LYS A 14 8.70 8.24 -1.66
N ARG A 15 9.11 9.37 -2.24
CA ARG A 15 9.08 10.66 -1.56
C ARG A 15 7.65 11.13 -1.28
N GLN A 16 6.72 10.89 -2.20
CA GLN A 16 5.31 11.24 -2.03
C GLN A 16 4.68 10.45 -0.87
N MET A 17 4.92 9.14 -0.79
CA MET A 17 4.40 8.30 0.29
C MET A 17 4.99 8.71 1.66
N ILE A 18 6.28 8.99 1.72
CA ILE A 18 6.92 9.52 2.95
C ILE A 18 6.29 10.86 3.35
N TYR A 19 6.08 11.76 2.41
CA TYR A 19 5.45 13.05 2.68
C TYR A 19 4.04 12.87 3.25
N ILE A 20 3.19 12.07 2.61
CA ILE A 20 1.81 11.80 3.06
C ILE A 20 1.83 11.18 4.46
N SER A 21 2.69 10.20 4.70
CA SER A 21 2.76 9.53 6.00
C SER A 21 3.09 10.48 7.14
N PHE A 22 4.07 11.37 6.96
CA PHE A 22 4.55 12.25 8.03
C PHE A 22 3.82 13.60 8.10
N MET A 23 3.32 14.12 6.99
CA MET A 23 2.72 15.46 6.93
C MET A 23 1.19 15.44 6.96
N GLU A 24 0.57 14.31 6.64
CA GLU A 24 -0.89 14.16 6.60
C GLU A 24 -1.36 13.12 7.63
N LEU A 25 -1.02 11.83 7.43
CA LEU A 25 -1.57 10.73 8.22
C LEU A 25 -1.14 10.77 9.70
N MET A 26 0.12 11.07 10.00
CA MET A 26 0.61 11.10 11.37
C MET A 26 0.04 12.27 12.19
N PRO A 27 -0.02 13.52 11.69
CA PRO A 27 -0.69 14.62 12.39
C PRO A 27 -2.18 14.36 12.60
N GLU A 28 -2.88 13.80 11.61
CA GLU A 28 -4.30 13.46 11.73
C GLU A 28 -4.53 12.40 12.82
N ALA A 29 -3.78 11.30 12.79
CA ALA A 29 -3.85 10.26 13.82
C ALA A 29 -3.56 10.81 15.23
N LEU A 30 -2.59 11.72 15.35
CA LEU A 30 -2.29 12.39 16.62
C LEU A 30 -3.43 13.30 17.07
N GLY A 31 -4.07 14.02 16.15
CA GLY A 31 -5.26 14.84 16.40
C GLY A 31 -6.38 13.99 17.00
N MET A 32 -6.75 12.91 16.33
CA MET A 32 -7.79 11.98 16.79
C MET A 32 -7.51 11.35 18.16
N LEU A 33 -6.26 10.95 18.40
CA LEU A 33 -5.84 10.43 19.71
C LEU A 33 -5.92 11.50 20.81
N SER A 34 -5.64 12.75 20.48
CA SER A 34 -5.63 13.87 21.43
C SER A 34 -7.03 14.27 21.91
N GLU A 35 -8.08 13.87 21.20
CA GLU A 35 -9.47 14.06 21.63
C GLU A 35 -9.83 13.17 22.83
N ASN A 36 -9.24 11.97 22.93
CA ASN A 36 -9.59 10.97 23.93
C ASN A 36 -8.51 10.73 24.98
N PHE A 37 -7.27 11.15 24.73
CA PHE A 37 -6.12 10.88 25.59
C PHE A 37 -5.33 12.15 25.90
N SER A 38 -4.59 12.13 27.01
CA SER A 38 -3.67 13.23 27.32
C SER A 38 -2.58 13.36 26.22
N PRO A 39 -2.01 14.55 25.98
CA PRO A 39 -1.01 14.77 24.94
C PRO A 39 0.19 13.80 25.01
N ARG A 40 0.59 13.42 26.23
CA ARG A 40 1.66 12.43 26.43
C ARG A 40 1.26 11.03 25.97
N MET A 41 0.05 10.60 26.32
CA MET A 41 -0.46 9.27 25.94
C MET A 41 -0.73 9.18 24.43
N SER A 42 -1.27 10.23 23.82
CA SER A 42 -1.48 10.31 22.38
C SER A 42 -0.18 10.12 21.59
N ASN A 43 0.89 10.81 22.01
CA ASN A 43 2.22 10.63 21.40
C ASN A 43 2.76 9.20 21.58
N ILE A 44 2.58 8.59 22.75
CA ILE A 44 3.02 7.22 23.02
C ILE A 44 2.25 6.24 22.13
N TYR A 45 0.93 6.33 22.06
CA TYR A 45 0.10 5.45 21.22
C TYR A 45 0.42 5.62 19.74
N MET A 46 0.61 6.85 19.28
CA MET A 46 0.99 7.14 17.91
C MET A 46 2.34 6.49 17.55
N LEU A 47 3.37 6.62 18.43
CA LEU A 47 4.66 5.98 18.21
C LEU A 47 4.57 4.45 18.22
N ILE A 48 3.80 3.86 19.15
CA ILE A 48 3.59 2.41 19.19
C ILE A 48 2.91 1.95 17.90
N ALA A 49 1.86 2.63 17.46
CA ALA A 49 1.15 2.30 16.22
C ALA A 49 2.08 2.41 15.00
N PHE A 50 2.86 3.49 14.89
CA PHE A 50 3.80 3.69 13.80
C PHE A 50 4.86 2.59 13.73
N PHE A 51 5.54 2.29 14.85
CA PHE A 51 6.58 1.27 14.85
C PHE A 51 6.03 -0.15 14.73
N SER A 52 4.84 -0.44 15.27
CA SER A 52 4.22 -1.76 15.07
C SER A 52 3.78 -1.96 13.62
N GLY A 53 3.21 -0.95 12.97
CA GLY A 53 2.88 -0.97 11.55
C GLY A 53 4.13 -1.16 10.68
N THR A 54 5.18 -0.37 10.92
CA THR A 54 6.46 -0.49 10.21
C THR A 54 7.09 -1.87 10.41
N SER A 55 7.07 -2.40 11.64
CA SER A 55 7.60 -3.74 11.94
C SER A 55 6.78 -4.85 11.29
N PHE A 56 5.46 -4.67 11.20
CA PHE A 56 4.57 -5.62 10.54
C PHE A 56 4.87 -5.71 9.05
N ILE A 57 5.01 -4.57 8.37
CA ILE A 57 5.37 -4.53 6.94
C ILE A 57 6.79 -5.08 6.72
N ALA A 58 7.76 -4.72 7.58
CA ALA A 58 9.11 -5.26 7.50
C ALA A 58 9.14 -6.79 7.70
N LEU A 59 8.26 -7.33 8.56
CA LEU A 59 8.11 -8.77 8.72
C LEU A 59 7.55 -9.43 7.45
N ILE A 60 6.55 -8.83 6.82
CA ILE A 60 6.03 -9.31 5.53
C ILE A 60 7.13 -9.30 4.48
N ASP A 61 7.88 -8.21 4.34
CA ASP A 61 9.02 -8.09 3.42
C ASP A 61 10.08 -9.17 3.67
N PHE A 62 10.40 -9.43 4.94
CA PHE A 62 11.36 -10.48 5.32
C PHE A 62 10.87 -11.90 4.98
N LEU A 63 9.55 -12.13 5.00
CA LEU A 63 8.96 -13.44 4.67
C LEU A 63 8.84 -13.66 3.16
N ILE A 64 8.94 -12.59 2.33
CA ILE A 64 8.97 -12.69 0.88
C ILE A 64 10.42 -12.97 0.45
N PRO A 65 10.68 -14.02 -0.35
CA PRO A 65 12.02 -14.29 -0.87
C PRO A 65 12.61 -13.09 -1.61
N GLU A 66 13.90 -12.78 -1.42
CA GLU A 66 14.60 -11.63 -2.03
C GLU A 66 14.45 -11.58 -3.55
N ASP A 67 14.47 -12.73 -4.21
CA ASP A 67 14.29 -12.86 -5.67
C ASP A 67 12.87 -12.45 -6.16
N GLU A 68 11.94 -12.20 -5.26
CA GLU A 68 10.50 -12.06 -5.53
C GLU A 68 9.90 -10.83 -4.81
N ASN A 69 10.73 -10.03 -4.10
CA ASN A 69 10.27 -8.87 -3.35
C ASN A 69 9.82 -7.74 -4.31
N PRO A 70 8.55 -7.29 -4.26
CA PRO A 70 8.02 -6.27 -5.17
C PRO A 70 8.65 -4.88 -4.94
N HIS A 71 9.27 -4.65 -3.77
CA HIS A 71 9.93 -3.39 -3.44
C HIS A 71 11.34 -3.29 -4.03
N GLU A 72 11.92 -4.41 -4.50
CA GLU A 72 13.16 -4.42 -5.25
C GLU A 72 12.91 -4.40 -6.76
N ILE A 73 13.51 -3.44 -7.47
CA ILE A 73 13.46 -3.37 -8.93
C ILE A 73 14.46 -4.39 -9.48
N HIS A 74 14.02 -5.63 -9.63
CA HIS A 74 14.82 -6.63 -10.32
C HIS A 74 14.98 -6.26 -11.81
N ARG A 75 16.20 -6.38 -12.33
CA ARG A 75 16.45 -6.23 -13.75
C ARG A 75 15.76 -7.36 -14.49
N VAL A 76 14.88 -7.02 -15.41
CA VAL A 76 14.16 -7.98 -16.27
C VAL A 76 15.14 -8.94 -16.99
N GLU A 77 16.39 -8.56 -17.15
CA GLU A 77 17.48 -9.32 -17.77
C GLU A 77 17.93 -10.54 -16.95
N GLU A 78 17.65 -10.61 -15.63
CA GLU A 78 18.02 -11.74 -14.76
C GLU A 78 16.96 -12.85 -14.73
N LEU A 79 15.77 -12.62 -15.29
CA LEU A 79 14.66 -13.55 -15.28
C LEU A 79 14.74 -14.52 -16.48
N SER A 80 15.50 -15.59 -16.33
CA SER A 80 15.57 -16.67 -17.32
C SER A 80 14.44 -17.68 -17.13
N GLY A 81 13.49 -17.72 -18.09
CA GLY A 81 12.47 -18.76 -18.22
C GLY A 81 11.04 -18.33 -17.87
N GLN A 82 10.08 -18.77 -18.71
CA GLN A 82 8.66 -18.45 -18.58
C GLN A 82 8.04 -18.87 -17.24
N GLN A 83 8.48 -20.02 -16.69
CA GLN A 83 7.95 -20.52 -15.42
C GLN A 83 8.37 -19.63 -14.24
N ARG A 84 9.61 -19.14 -14.25
CA ARG A 84 10.12 -18.23 -13.23
C ARG A 84 9.37 -16.90 -13.26
N LEU A 85 9.20 -16.32 -14.45
CA LEU A 85 8.43 -15.08 -14.64
C LEU A 85 6.98 -15.20 -14.14
N HIS A 86 6.33 -16.34 -14.44
CA HIS A 86 4.96 -16.57 -14.00
C HIS A 86 4.85 -16.64 -12.47
N ARG A 87 5.78 -17.37 -11.83
CA ARG A 87 5.86 -17.48 -10.38
C ARG A 87 6.11 -16.11 -9.73
N THR A 88 7.09 -15.36 -10.25
CA THR A 88 7.38 -13.99 -9.79
C THR A 88 6.13 -13.10 -9.88
N GLY A 89 5.42 -13.10 -11.00
CA GLY A 89 4.20 -12.32 -11.16
C GLY A 89 3.09 -12.68 -10.16
N ILE A 90 2.92 -13.96 -9.82
CA ILE A 90 1.95 -14.41 -8.81
C ILE A 90 2.36 -13.92 -7.42
N LEU A 91 3.64 -14.07 -7.07
CA LEU A 91 4.13 -13.67 -5.75
C LEU A 91 4.09 -12.14 -5.58
N MET A 92 4.40 -11.39 -6.64
CA MET A 92 4.20 -9.92 -6.65
C MET A 92 2.73 -9.56 -6.48
N ALA A 93 1.80 -10.25 -7.17
CA ALA A 93 0.38 -10.00 -6.99
C ALA A 93 -0.08 -10.26 -5.55
N LEU A 94 0.42 -11.33 -4.93
CA LEU A 94 0.12 -11.65 -3.53
C LEU A 94 0.70 -10.60 -2.57
N ALA A 95 1.96 -10.23 -2.74
CA ALA A 95 2.64 -9.24 -1.90
C ALA A 95 1.94 -7.86 -1.99
N ILE A 96 1.60 -7.41 -3.20
CA ILE A 96 0.86 -6.16 -3.42
C ILE A 96 -0.55 -6.27 -2.82
N SER A 97 -1.24 -7.42 -2.91
CA SER A 97 -2.54 -7.60 -2.24
C SER A 97 -2.43 -7.46 -0.71
N ILE A 98 -1.38 -8.00 -0.11
CA ILE A 98 -1.13 -7.90 1.33
C ILE A 98 -0.81 -6.44 1.72
N HIS A 99 -0.11 -5.71 0.85
CA HIS A 99 0.21 -4.29 1.05
C HIS A 99 -1.03 -3.40 0.92
N ASN A 100 -1.81 -3.57 -0.13
CA ASN A 100 -2.99 -2.74 -0.43
C ASN A 100 -4.12 -2.89 0.58
N PHE A 101 -4.21 -4.03 1.27
CA PHE A 101 -5.26 -4.24 2.27
C PHE A 101 -5.16 -3.29 3.47
N PRO A 102 -4.02 -3.13 4.18
CA PRO A 102 -3.83 -2.09 5.20
C PRO A 102 -3.99 -0.67 4.65
N GLU A 103 -3.61 -0.42 3.40
CA GLU A 103 -3.73 0.88 2.75
C GLU A 103 -5.21 1.28 2.59
N GLY A 104 -6.07 0.33 2.19
CA GLY A 104 -7.52 0.53 2.16
C GLY A 104 -8.13 0.79 3.54
N LEU A 105 -7.66 0.11 4.59
CA LEU A 105 -8.06 0.38 5.97
C LEU A 105 -7.68 1.80 6.39
N ALA A 106 -6.45 2.25 6.09
CA ALA A 106 -5.95 3.58 6.43
C ALA A 106 -6.72 4.67 5.66
N THR A 107 -6.99 4.46 4.37
CA THR A 107 -7.79 5.35 3.53
C THR A 107 -9.19 5.55 4.11
N PHE A 108 -9.84 4.46 4.53
CA PHE A 108 -11.15 4.53 5.18
C PHE A 108 -11.10 5.27 6.51
N ALA A 109 -10.10 4.97 7.36
CA ALA A 109 -9.94 5.64 8.65
C ALA A 109 -9.75 7.17 8.49
N SER A 110 -8.94 7.59 7.50
CA SER A 110 -8.76 9.01 7.18
C SER A 110 -10.06 9.68 6.72
N ALA A 111 -10.89 8.96 5.95
CA ALA A 111 -12.18 9.47 5.49
C ALA A 111 -13.21 9.64 6.62
N LEU A 112 -13.11 8.84 7.68
CA LEU A 112 -13.92 9.02 8.88
C LEU A 112 -13.55 10.28 9.68
N GLY A 113 -12.25 10.63 9.69
CA GLY A 113 -11.75 11.80 10.40
C GLY A 113 -12.12 13.11 9.69
N ASN A 114 -11.68 13.26 8.45
CA ASN A 114 -11.91 14.47 7.66
C ASN A 114 -11.89 14.17 6.16
N ILE A 115 -13.02 14.40 5.50
CA ILE A 115 -13.17 14.14 4.07
C ILE A 115 -12.26 15.03 3.20
N ASP A 116 -11.97 16.24 3.62
CA ASP A 116 -11.11 17.17 2.88
C ASP A 116 -9.65 16.70 2.88
N ILE A 117 -9.23 16.00 3.92
CA ILE A 117 -7.92 15.35 4.01
C ILE A 117 -7.92 14.01 3.25
N ALA A 118 -9.02 13.27 3.29
CA ALA A 118 -9.14 11.98 2.63
C ALA A 118 -9.04 12.08 1.10
N ILE A 119 -9.60 13.13 0.48
CA ILE A 119 -9.59 13.30 -0.98
C ILE A 119 -8.17 13.35 -1.56
N PRO A 120 -7.24 14.20 -1.09
CA PRO A 120 -5.85 14.18 -1.54
C PRO A 120 -5.15 12.84 -1.33
N ILE A 121 -5.42 12.17 -0.20
CA ILE A 121 -4.85 10.85 0.12
C ILE A 121 -5.31 9.81 -0.90
N VAL A 122 -6.61 9.72 -1.17
CA VAL A 122 -7.18 8.79 -2.17
C VAL A 122 -6.59 9.03 -3.55
N ILE A 123 -6.43 10.30 -3.97
CA ILE A 123 -5.81 10.64 -5.26
C ILE A 123 -4.35 10.18 -5.30
N ALA A 124 -3.60 10.41 -4.23
CA ALA A 124 -2.19 10.03 -4.15
C ALA A 124 -2.03 8.50 -4.20
N ILE A 125 -2.87 7.76 -3.48
CA ILE A 125 -2.92 6.30 -3.48
C ILE A 125 -3.30 5.77 -4.87
N ALA A 126 -4.31 6.34 -5.52
CA ALA A 126 -4.69 5.95 -6.88
C ALA A 126 -3.54 6.11 -7.89
N ILE A 127 -2.74 7.18 -7.76
CA ILE A 127 -1.54 7.39 -8.58
C ILE A 127 -0.44 6.39 -8.23
N HIS A 128 -0.26 6.07 -6.96
CA HIS A 128 0.71 5.09 -6.45
C HIS A 128 0.38 3.68 -6.95
N ASN A 129 -0.86 3.29 -7.01
CA ASN A 129 -1.30 1.97 -7.48
C ASN A 129 -1.04 1.71 -8.97
N ILE A 130 -0.79 2.75 -9.79
CA ILE A 130 -0.43 2.57 -11.21
C ILE A 130 0.89 1.80 -11.39
N PRO A 131 2.02 2.20 -10.78
CA PRO A 131 3.27 1.41 -10.80
C PRO A 131 3.11 0.01 -10.23
N GLU A 132 2.32 -0.19 -9.20
CA GLU A 132 2.05 -1.50 -8.61
C GLU A 132 1.33 -2.43 -9.58
N GLY A 133 0.29 -1.93 -10.24
CA GLY A 133 -0.40 -2.66 -11.31
C GLY A 133 0.53 -3.05 -12.47
N ILE A 134 1.48 -2.19 -12.83
CA ILE A 134 2.52 -2.48 -13.84
C ILE A 134 3.46 -3.58 -13.33
N ALA A 135 3.88 -3.51 -12.06
CA ALA A 135 4.79 -4.50 -11.46
C ALA A 135 4.20 -5.91 -11.46
N VAL A 136 2.88 -6.07 -11.30
CA VAL A 136 2.17 -7.35 -11.44
C VAL A 136 1.98 -7.73 -12.90
N SER A 137 1.49 -6.80 -13.72
CA SER A 137 1.03 -7.12 -15.07
C SER A 137 2.18 -7.49 -16.02
N VAL A 138 3.34 -6.85 -15.91
CA VAL A 138 4.49 -7.07 -16.82
C VAL A 138 5.02 -8.50 -16.74
N PRO A 139 5.41 -9.06 -15.57
CA PRO A 139 5.92 -10.43 -15.52
C PRO A 139 4.87 -11.46 -15.91
N ILE A 140 3.60 -11.28 -15.57
CA ILE A 140 2.51 -12.17 -16.00
C ILE A 140 2.35 -12.13 -17.53
N TYR A 141 2.39 -10.95 -18.13
CA TYR A 141 2.31 -10.82 -19.58
C TYR A 141 3.51 -11.48 -20.28
N GLN A 142 4.73 -11.23 -19.80
CA GLN A 142 5.94 -11.83 -20.36
C GLN A 142 5.93 -13.37 -20.26
N ALA A 143 5.39 -13.89 -19.15
CA ALA A 143 5.30 -15.34 -18.93
C ALA A 143 4.22 -16.03 -19.78
N THR A 144 3.10 -15.34 -20.05
CA THR A 144 1.90 -15.98 -20.62
C THR A 144 1.54 -15.49 -22.02
N GLY A 145 2.09 -14.36 -22.46
CA GLY A 145 1.70 -13.67 -23.70
C GLY A 145 0.26 -13.14 -23.69
N SER A 146 -0.44 -13.19 -22.54
CA SER A 146 -1.87 -12.90 -22.43
C SER A 146 -2.15 -11.59 -21.69
N HIS A 147 -2.59 -10.56 -22.40
CA HIS A 147 -3.04 -9.31 -21.82
C HIS A 147 -4.20 -9.52 -20.82
N LYS A 148 -5.10 -10.47 -21.10
CA LYS A 148 -6.24 -10.77 -20.24
C LYS A 148 -5.80 -11.33 -18.88
N LYS A 149 -4.80 -12.23 -18.87
CA LYS A 149 -4.25 -12.73 -17.60
C LYS A 149 -3.55 -11.64 -16.83
N ALA A 150 -2.68 -10.87 -17.47
CA ALA A 150 -1.98 -9.75 -16.86
C ALA A 150 -2.95 -8.74 -16.21
N PHE A 151 -4.02 -8.37 -16.93
CA PHE A 151 -5.06 -7.50 -16.41
C PHE A 151 -5.76 -8.07 -15.17
N TRP A 152 -6.18 -9.35 -15.20
CA TRP A 152 -6.91 -9.93 -14.07
C TRP A 152 -6.04 -10.10 -12.82
N TYR A 153 -4.77 -10.50 -12.97
CA TYR A 153 -3.87 -10.58 -11.82
C TYR A 153 -3.62 -9.20 -11.20
N SER A 154 -3.38 -8.17 -12.01
CA SER A 154 -3.21 -6.80 -11.54
C SER A 154 -4.49 -6.24 -10.90
N LEU A 155 -5.66 -6.46 -11.50
CA LEU A 155 -6.94 -6.01 -10.95
C LEU A 155 -7.22 -6.67 -9.60
N LEU A 156 -7.04 -8.00 -9.49
CA LEU A 156 -7.30 -8.74 -8.25
C LEU A 156 -6.36 -8.32 -7.13
N SER A 157 -5.08 -8.03 -7.43
CA SER A 157 -4.17 -7.50 -6.41
C SER A 157 -4.58 -6.10 -5.93
N GLY A 158 -5.05 -5.24 -6.83
CA GLY A 158 -5.55 -3.91 -6.48
C GLY A 158 -6.89 -3.95 -5.72
N MET A 159 -7.73 -4.97 -5.94
CA MET A 159 -9.00 -5.13 -5.22
C MET A 159 -8.84 -5.36 -3.71
N ALA A 160 -7.64 -5.68 -3.24
CA ALA A 160 -7.37 -5.80 -1.81
C ALA A 160 -7.58 -4.47 -1.07
N GLU A 161 -7.33 -3.32 -1.71
CA GLU A 161 -7.54 -1.98 -1.14
C GLU A 161 -9.03 -1.70 -0.87
N PRO A 162 -9.96 -1.77 -1.84
CA PRO A 162 -11.37 -1.57 -1.55
C PRO A 162 -11.95 -2.64 -0.60
N VAL A 163 -11.39 -3.85 -0.57
CA VAL A 163 -11.75 -4.87 0.45
C VAL A 163 -11.29 -4.43 1.83
N GLY A 164 -10.08 -3.90 1.98
CA GLY A 164 -9.58 -3.31 3.22
C GLY A 164 -10.47 -2.15 3.70
N ALA A 165 -10.84 -1.23 2.81
CA ALA A 165 -11.74 -0.13 3.11
C ALA A 165 -13.13 -0.62 3.56
N LEU A 166 -13.69 -1.64 2.88
CA LEU A 166 -14.98 -2.24 3.25
C LEU A 166 -14.91 -2.91 4.64
N ILE A 167 -13.83 -3.62 4.94
CA ILE A 167 -13.61 -4.21 6.26
C ILE A 167 -13.47 -3.11 7.31
N GLY A 168 -12.74 -2.04 7.02
CA GLY A 168 -12.69 -0.85 7.86
C GLY A 168 -14.08 -0.28 8.13
N PHE A 169 -14.91 -0.12 7.11
CA PHE A 169 -16.29 0.32 7.26
C PHE A 169 -17.11 -0.59 8.19
N LEU A 170 -17.04 -1.89 7.99
CA LEU A 170 -17.85 -2.84 8.77
C LEU A 170 -17.42 -2.96 10.24
N PHE A 171 -16.12 -2.86 10.51
CA PHE A 171 -15.58 -3.11 11.85
C PHE A 171 -15.17 -1.85 12.60
N LEU A 172 -14.72 -0.79 11.94
CA LEU A 172 -14.29 0.45 12.62
C LEU A 172 -15.47 1.40 12.84
N LEU A 173 -16.40 1.50 11.90
CA LEU A 173 -17.54 2.41 12.01
C LEU A 173 -18.37 2.21 13.30
N PRO A 174 -18.71 0.96 13.73
CA PRO A 174 -19.47 0.74 14.95
C PRO A 174 -18.78 1.23 16.23
N PHE A 175 -17.44 1.28 16.22
CA PHE A 175 -16.64 1.77 17.35
C PHE A 175 -16.37 3.28 17.27
N TRP A 176 -16.50 3.87 16.08
CA TRP A 176 -16.27 5.29 15.84
C TRP A 176 -17.49 6.15 16.21
N THR A 177 -18.69 5.66 15.93
CA THR A 177 -19.95 6.41 16.13
C THR A 177 -20.38 6.69 17.57
N PRO A 178 -19.98 5.97 18.63
CA PRO A 178 -20.35 6.30 20.00
C PRO A 178 -19.58 7.47 20.61
N THR A 179 -18.51 7.94 19.99
CA THR A 179 -17.59 8.93 20.58
C THR A 179 -17.81 10.35 20.06
N ILE A 180 -18.77 10.54 19.14
CA ILE A 180 -19.06 11.83 18.48
C ILE A 180 -20.39 12.44 19.00
N HIS A 181 -20.77 12.16 20.24
CA HIS A 181 -21.89 12.85 20.92
C HIS A 181 -21.42 13.54 22.19
#